data_2df6293c5616daa49563fe223dcefcc2
#
_entry.id   2df6293c5616daa49563fe223dcefcc2
#
_cell.length_a   1.000
_cell.length_b   1.000
_cell.length_c   1.000
_cell.angle_alpha   90.00
_cell.angle_beta   90.00
_cell.angle_gamma   90.00
#
_symmetry.space_group_name_H-M   'P 1'
#
loop_
_entity.id
_entity.type
_entity.pdbx_description
1 polymer ?
#
loop_
_entity_poly.entity_id
_entity_poly.type
_entity_poly.pdbx_seq_one_letter_code
_entity_poly.pdbx_strand_id
1 'polypeptide(L)'
;EWLASATAIVDAYFTLEDPRRLEPAEREAYVETTLESGLRLRGYIDRLDVAPGGEIRIVDYKTGRAPREAYEASALFQMKFYALVIWRLRGQVPRLLQLMYLAEGEVLRYSPDESDLLATERKVAALWKAIERARDAGDWRPRPSRLCDWCNHKALCPEFGGTPPPLPESAPASEVQPSHQEAIPEPSLPEP
;
A
#
# COMPACT_ATOMS: atom_id res chain seq x y z
N GLU A 1 -4.61 -12.74 -25.34
CA GLU A 1 -3.31 -12.64 -24.60
C GLU A 1 -3.53 -12.28 -23.14
N TRP A 2 -4.20 -11.18 -22.81
CA TRP A 2 -4.38 -10.74 -21.40
C TRP A 2 -5.10 -11.79 -20.52
N LEU A 3 -6.20 -12.38 -20.99
CA LEU A 3 -6.92 -13.44 -20.25
C LEU A 3 -6.04 -14.66 -19.97
N ALA A 4 -5.24 -15.08 -20.94
CA ALA A 4 -4.31 -16.20 -20.75
C ALA A 4 -3.25 -15.90 -19.68
N SER A 5 -2.74 -14.66 -19.66
CA SER A 5 -1.82 -14.20 -18.61
C SER A 5 -2.49 -14.18 -17.23
N ALA A 6 -3.72 -13.70 -17.14
CA ALA A 6 -4.48 -13.68 -15.90
C ALA A 6 -4.73 -15.10 -15.36
N THR A 7 -5.12 -16.04 -16.24
CA THR A 7 -5.30 -17.46 -15.87
C THR A 7 -4.00 -18.05 -15.30
N ALA A 8 -2.87 -17.82 -15.97
CA ALA A 8 -1.58 -18.33 -15.51
C ALA A 8 -1.19 -17.80 -14.11
N ILE A 9 -1.50 -16.52 -13.82
CA ILE A 9 -1.26 -15.93 -12.50
C ILE A 9 -2.15 -16.58 -11.42
N VAL A 10 -3.42 -16.84 -11.74
CA VAL A 10 -4.34 -17.54 -10.83
C VAL A 10 -3.89 -18.98 -10.60
N ASP A 11 -3.48 -19.69 -11.62
CA ASP A 11 -2.94 -21.06 -11.50
C ASP A 11 -1.67 -21.07 -10.62
N ALA A 12 -0.80 -20.09 -10.81
CA ALA A 12 0.40 -19.94 -9.97
C ALA A 12 0.05 -19.67 -8.50
N TYR A 13 -0.98 -18.87 -8.20
CA TYR A 13 -1.46 -18.66 -6.85
C TYR A 13 -1.80 -19.98 -6.14
N PHE A 14 -2.52 -20.89 -6.81
CA PHE A 14 -2.89 -22.18 -6.23
C PHE A 14 -1.70 -23.11 -5.94
N THR A 15 -0.52 -22.82 -6.49
CA THR A 15 0.71 -23.53 -6.12
C THR A 15 1.35 -22.99 -4.84
N LEU A 16 1.07 -21.74 -4.49
CA LEU A 16 1.65 -21.07 -3.31
C LEU A 16 0.85 -21.32 -2.04
N GLU A 17 -0.48 -21.37 -2.16
CA GLU A 17 -1.37 -21.66 -1.03
C GLU A 17 -2.71 -22.25 -1.49
N ASP A 18 -3.36 -22.98 -0.60
CA ASP A 18 -4.71 -23.54 -0.83
C ASP A 18 -5.75 -22.61 -0.15
N PRO A 19 -6.53 -21.82 -0.90
CA PRO A 19 -7.51 -20.89 -0.33
C PRO A 19 -8.61 -21.57 0.46
N ARG A 20 -8.87 -22.86 0.23
CA ARG A 20 -9.86 -23.65 1.00
C ARG A 20 -9.41 -23.90 2.45
N ARG A 21 -8.12 -23.69 2.75
CA ARG A 21 -7.52 -23.84 4.09
C ARG A 21 -7.26 -22.50 4.77
N LEU A 22 -7.68 -21.42 4.13
CA LEU A 22 -7.45 -20.05 4.61
C LEU A 22 -8.79 -19.43 4.95
N GLU A 23 -8.88 -18.85 6.13
CA GLU A 23 -9.98 -18.01 6.55
C GLU A 23 -9.42 -16.65 6.97
N PRO A 24 -9.23 -15.73 6.00
CA PRO A 24 -8.76 -14.39 6.30
C PRO A 24 -9.71 -13.67 7.24
N ALA A 25 -9.16 -12.96 8.22
CA ALA A 25 -9.97 -12.11 9.08
C ALA A 25 -10.57 -10.94 8.30
N GLU A 26 -9.80 -10.38 7.35
CA GLU A 26 -10.25 -9.29 6.50
C GLU A 26 -9.62 -9.37 5.10
N ARG A 27 -10.35 -8.89 4.08
CA ARG A 27 -9.89 -8.74 2.69
C ARG A 27 -10.18 -7.33 2.24
N GLU A 28 -9.30 -6.74 1.40
CA GLU A 28 -9.41 -5.34 0.94
C GLU A 28 -9.69 -4.38 2.12
N ALA A 29 -8.99 -4.64 3.23
CA ALA A 29 -9.25 -3.96 4.48
C ALA A 29 -8.81 -2.49 4.43
N TYR A 30 -9.77 -1.56 4.51
CA TYR A 30 -9.44 -0.16 4.72
C TYR A 30 -8.91 0.04 6.13
N VAL A 31 -7.74 0.63 6.23
CA VAL A 31 -7.10 0.95 7.51
C VAL A 31 -6.70 2.42 7.56
N GLU A 32 -6.96 3.06 8.69
CA GLU A 32 -6.62 4.47 8.91
C GLU A 32 -6.19 4.68 10.36
N THR A 33 -5.16 5.47 10.58
CA THR A 33 -4.72 5.92 11.90
C THR A 33 -4.16 7.33 11.83
N THR A 34 -4.19 8.05 12.94
CA THR A 34 -3.57 9.36 13.06
C THR A 34 -2.41 9.28 14.03
N LEU A 35 -1.21 9.67 13.58
CA LEU A 35 -0.02 9.72 14.42
C LEU A 35 -0.12 10.89 15.43
N GLU A 36 0.71 10.86 16.47
CA GLU A 36 0.79 11.95 17.46
C GLU A 36 1.09 13.32 16.83
N SER A 37 1.78 13.34 15.68
CA SER A 37 2.05 14.55 14.91
C SER A 37 0.82 15.13 14.20
N GLY A 38 -0.34 14.48 14.27
CA GLY A 38 -1.53 14.84 13.50
C GLY A 38 -1.55 14.31 12.07
N LEU A 39 -0.47 13.64 11.61
CA LEU A 39 -0.41 13.05 10.29
C LEU A 39 -1.34 11.83 10.20
N ARG A 40 -2.29 11.89 9.28
CA ARG A 40 -3.22 10.79 9.00
C ARG A 40 -2.62 9.83 7.98
N LEU A 41 -2.52 8.56 8.34
CA LEU A 41 -2.07 7.46 7.51
C LEU A 41 -3.26 6.59 7.14
N ARG A 42 -3.39 6.23 5.86
CA ARG A 42 -4.49 5.37 5.39
C ARG A 42 -4.04 4.49 4.23
N GLY A 43 -4.73 3.38 4.04
CA GLY A 43 -4.49 2.47 2.91
C GLY A 43 -5.45 1.30 2.89
N TYR A 44 -5.27 0.44 1.91
CA TYR A 44 -5.98 -0.83 1.78
C TYR A 44 -4.98 -1.96 1.89
N ILE A 45 -5.29 -2.95 2.70
CA ILE A 45 -4.52 -4.18 2.88
C ILE A 45 -5.26 -5.28 2.11
N ASP A 46 -4.60 -5.94 1.17
CA ASP A 46 -5.23 -6.97 0.32
C ASP A 46 -5.81 -8.10 1.19
N ARG A 47 -5.02 -8.57 2.18
CA ARG A 47 -5.48 -9.59 3.13
C ARG A 47 -4.83 -9.45 4.50
N LEU A 48 -5.64 -9.58 5.53
CA LEU A 48 -5.22 -9.63 6.91
C LEU A 48 -5.69 -10.93 7.55
N ASP A 49 -4.74 -11.71 8.03
CA ASP A 49 -5.01 -12.96 8.74
C ASP A 49 -4.73 -12.77 10.24
N VAL A 50 -5.58 -13.40 11.06
CA VAL A 50 -5.38 -13.43 12.50
C VAL A 50 -5.38 -14.90 12.94
N ALA A 51 -4.28 -15.34 13.54
CA ALA A 51 -4.16 -16.68 14.07
C ALA A 51 -5.04 -16.85 15.33
N PRO A 52 -5.37 -18.10 15.75
CA PRO A 52 -6.11 -18.33 16.99
C PRO A 52 -5.44 -17.74 18.24
N GLY A 53 -4.11 -17.58 18.23
CA GLY A 53 -3.34 -16.90 19.29
C GLY A 53 -3.38 -15.38 19.23
N GLY A 54 -4.03 -14.79 18.21
CA GLY A 54 -4.13 -13.36 18.00
C GLY A 54 -3.02 -12.76 17.14
N GLU A 55 -2.03 -13.54 16.69
CA GLU A 55 -0.92 -13.05 15.86
C GLU A 55 -1.44 -12.62 14.48
N ILE A 56 -0.99 -11.45 14.06
CA ILE A 56 -1.42 -10.83 12.80
C ILE A 56 -0.41 -11.11 11.69
N ARG A 57 -0.92 -11.52 10.52
CA ARG A 57 -0.18 -11.57 9.25
C ARG A 57 -0.81 -10.61 8.25
N ILE A 58 0.02 -9.79 7.63
CA ILE A 58 -0.37 -8.92 6.52
C ILE A 58 0.13 -9.56 5.23
N VAL A 59 -0.75 -9.76 4.26
CA VAL A 59 -0.44 -10.33 2.95
C VAL A 59 -0.80 -9.33 1.87
N ASP A 60 0.10 -9.19 0.89
CA ASP A 60 -0.09 -8.35 -0.28
C ASP A 60 0.27 -9.16 -1.54
N TYR A 61 -0.58 -9.08 -2.55
CA TYR A 61 -0.42 -9.83 -3.79
C TYR A 61 0.16 -8.94 -4.89
N LYS A 62 1.19 -9.44 -5.55
CA LYS A 62 1.85 -8.75 -6.65
C LYS A 62 1.78 -9.59 -7.93
N THR A 63 1.19 -9.02 -8.98
CA THR A 63 1.13 -9.65 -10.31
C THR A 63 2.41 -9.42 -11.12
N GLY A 64 3.27 -8.49 -10.68
CA GLY A 64 4.57 -8.22 -11.29
C GLY A 64 5.64 -9.21 -10.85
N ARG A 65 6.87 -8.97 -11.35
CA ARG A 65 8.05 -9.76 -10.97
C ARG A 65 8.55 -9.38 -9.58
N ALA A 66 9.12 -10.35 -8.89
CA ALA A 66 9.83 -10.11 -7.64
C ALA A 66 10.97 -9.10 -7.87
N PRO A 67 11.16 -8.13 -6.97
CA PRO A 67 12.24 -7.18 -7.10
C PRO A 67 13.59 -7.89 -6.92
N ARG A 68 14.61 -7.43 -7.66
CA ARG A 68 15.98 -7.81 -7.35
C ARG A 68 16.35 -7.27 -5.96
N GLU A 69 17.33 -7.88 -5.28
CA GLU A 69 17.78 -7.50 -3.93
C GLU A 69 17.88 -5.99 -3.69
N ALA A 70 18.36 -5.24 -4.68
CA ALA A 70 18.48 -3.77 -4.60
C ALA A 70 17.13 -3.02 -4.42
N TYR A 71 16.00 -3.66 -4.72
CA TYR A 71 14.67 -3.07 -4.66
C TYR A 71 13.76 -3.68 -3.58
N GLU A 72 14.21 -4.71 -2.87
CA GLU A 72 13.47 -5.36 -1.79
C GLU A 72 13.12 -4.38 -0.68
N ALA A 73 14.04 -3.47 -0.33
CA ALA A 73 13.80 -2.43 0.67
C ALA A 73 12.62 -1.51 0.32
N SER A 74 12.37 -1.27 -0.97
CA SER A 74 11.22 -0.47 -1.42
C SER A 74 9.91 -1.24 -1.31
N ALA A 75 9.91 -2.52 -1.67
CA ALA A 75 8.75 -3.40 -1.53
C ALA A 75 8.38 -3.59 -0.05
N LEU A 76 9.38 -3.82 0.80
CA LEU A 76 9.20 -3.94 2.25
C LEU A 76 8.74 -2.63 2.90
N PHE A 77 9.05 -1.46 2.32
CA PHE A 77 8.59 -0.19 2.89
C PHE A 77 7.06 -0.10 2.88
N GLN A 78 6.39 -0.50 1.81
CA GLN A 78 4.92 -0.55 1.75
C GLN A 78 4.35 -1.45 2.84
N MET A 79 4.95 -2.63 3.02
CA MET A 79 4.49 -3.59 4.03
C MET A 79 4.73 -3.09 5.45
N LYS A 80 5.89 -2.46 5.70
CA LYS A 80 6.18 -1.83 7.00
C LYS A 80 5.25 -0.64 7.28
N PHE A 81 4.83 0.08 6.24
CA PHE A 81 3.83 1.14 6.37
C PHE A 81 2.48 0.57 6.84
N TYR A 82 1.99 -0.51 6.22
CA TYR A 82 0.76 -1.17 6.67
C TYR A 82 0.90 -1.75 8.08
N ALA A 83 2.04 -2.34 8.38
CA ALA A 83 2.33 -2.85 9.73
C ALA A 83 2.32 -1.74 10.79
N LEU A 84 2.85 -0.55 10.46
CA LEU A 84 2.80 0.62 11.32
C LEU A 84 1.35 1.06 11.56
N VAL A 85 0.51 1.13 10.52
CA VAL A 85 -0.90 1.51 10.65
C VAL A 85 -1.63 0.51 11.55
N ILE A 86 -1.46 -0.78 11.33
CA ILE A 86 -2.08 -1.84 12.16
C ILE A 86 -1.58 -1.76 13.61
N TRP A 87 -0.29 -1.56 13.82
CA TRP A 87 0.27 -1.42 15.17
C TRP A 87 -0.34 -0.23 15.92
N ARG A 88 -0.43 0.93 15.26
CA ARG A 88 -1.04 2.14 15.86
C ARG A 88 -2.53 1.97 16.11
N LEU A 89 -3.22 1.21 15.26
CA LEU A 89 -4.66 0.98 15.36
C LEU A 89 -5.02 -0.09 16.42
N ARG A 90 -4.25 -1.18 16.49
CA ARG A 90 -4.56 -2.35 17.33
C ARG A 90 -3.63 -2.55 18.54
N GLY A 91 -2.57 -1.73 18.66
CA GLY A 91 -1.58 -1.85 19.74
C GLY A 91 -0.67 -3.08 19.65
N GLN A 92 -0.75 -3.85 18.54
CA GLN A 92 0.00 -5.09 18.35
C GLN A 92 0.84 -5.03 17.08
N VAL A 93 2.15 -5.33 17.21
CA VAL A 93 3.04 -5.46 16.04
C VAL A 93 2.67 -6.72 15.25
N PRO A 94 2.40 -6.61 13.93
CA PRO A 94 2.15 -7.78 13.11
C PRO A 94 3.32 -8.76 13.13
N ARG A 95 3.01 -10.04 13.30
CA ARG A 95 4.01 -11.12 13.39
C ARG A 95 4.72 -11.37 12.08
N LEU A 96 4.01 -11.22 10.95
CA LEU A 96 4.51 -11.56 9.63
C LEU A 96 3.96 -10.60 8.56
N LEU A 97 4.85 -10.14 7.69
CA LEU A 97 4.55 -9.44 6.45
C LEU A 97 4.89 -10.38 5.30
N GLN A 98 3.97 -10.57 4.36
CA GLN A 98 4.13 -11.51 3.25
C GLN A 98 3.75 -10.85 1.94
N LEU A 99 4.72 -10.74 1.01
CA LEU A 99 4.52 -10.32 -0.36
C LEU A 99 4.53 -11.57 -1.25
N MET A 100 3.47 -11.78 -2.01
CA MET A 100 3.32 -12.94 -2.89
C MET A 100 3.42 -12.48 -4.34
N TYR A 101 4.53 -12.77 -5.00
CA TYR A 101 4.78 -12.48 -6.42
C TYR A 101 4.24 -13.62 -7.28
N LEU A 102 2.98 -13.49 -7.67
CA LEU A 102 2.21 -14.57 -8.29
C LEU A 102 2.77 -15.01 -9.65
N ALA A 103 3.28 -14.09 -10.44
CA ALA A 103 3.83 -14.43 -11.77
C ALA A 103 5.07 -15.33 -11.73
N GLU A 104 5.84 -15.28 -10.64
CA GLU A 104 7.09 -16.04 -10.47
C GLU A 104 6.98 -17.12 -9.39
N GLY A 105 5.85 -17.18 -8.68
CA GLY A 105 5.66 -18.12 -7.59
C GLY A 105 6.57 -17.85 -6.39
N GLU A 106 7.03 -16.62 -6.23
CA GLU A 106 7.93 -16.24 -5.14
C GLU A 106 7.20 -15.58 -3.98
N VAL A 107 7.69 -15.80 -2.77
CA VAL A 107 7.13 -15.23 -1.55
C VAL A 107 8.24 -14.61 -0.71
N LEU A 108 8.17 -13.28 -0.57
CA LEU A 108 9.03 -12.54 0.35
C LEU A 108 8.33 -12.44 1.71
N ARG A 109 9.04 -12.84 2.77
CA ARG A 109 8.55 -12.80 4.15
C ARG A 109 9.44 -11.92 5.01
N TYR A 110 8.81 -11.16 5.90
CA TYR A 110 9.51 -10.33 6.86
C TYR A 110 8.78 -10.30 8.19
N SER A 111 9.50 -10.44 9.29
CA SER A 111 8.95 -10.33 10.65
C SER A 111 9.44 -9.02 11.26
N PRO A 112 8.60 -7.97 11.28
CA PRO A 112 8.98 -6.68 11.84
C PRO A 112 9.05 -6.74 13.36
N ASP A 113 9.84 -5.86 13.92
CA ASP A 113 9.81 -5.55 15.35
C ASP A 113 9.38 -4.09 15.57
N GLU A 114 9.23 -3.70 16.82
CA GLU A 114 8.83 -2.34 17.19
C GLU A 114 9.85 -1.30 16.71
N SER A 115 11.13 -1.62 16.73
CA SER A 115 12.19 -0.73 16.27
C SER A 115 12.12 -0.43 14.78
N ASP A 116 11.74 -1.42 13.98
CA ASP A 116 11.46 -1.29 12.55
C ASP A 116 10.30 -0.33 12.29
N LEU A 117 9.20 -0.48 13.06
CA LEU A 117 8.01 0.34 12.88
C LEU A 117 8.24 1.78 13.33
N LEU A 118 8.98 2.01 14.41
CA LEU A 118 9.42 3.34 14.82
C LEU A 118 10.33 4.00 13.78
N ALA A 119 11.24 3.23 13.16
CA ALA A 119 12.07 3.74 12.08
C ALA A 119 11.23 4.11 10.84
N THR A 120 10.22 3.29 10.52
CA THR A 120 9.27 3.57 9.44
C THR A 120 8.46 4.83 9.72
N GLU A 121 7.96 5.01 10.93
CA GLU A 121 7.23 6.20 11.34
C GLU A 121 8.08 7.47 11.20
N ARG A 122 9.33 7.45 11.67
CA ARG A 122 10.27 8.57 11.49
C ARG A 122 10.48 8.90 10.01
N LYS A 123 10.61 7.89 9.16
CA LYS A 123 10.77 8.06 7.71
C LYS A 123 9.52 8.68 7.07
N VAL A 124 8.34 8.21 7.42
CA VAL A 124 7.06 8.76 6.94
C VAL A 124 6.90 10.21 7.39
N ALA A 125 7.17 10.51 8.67
CA ALA A 125 7.11 11.87 9.19
C ALA A 125 8.11 12.82 8.50
N ALA A 126 9.32 12.35 8.20
CA ALA A 126 10.32 13.13 7.47
C ALA A 126 9.90 13.42 6.03
N LEU A 127 9.30 12.43 5.35
CA LEU A 127 8.74 12.61 4.00
C LEU A 127 7.60 13.62 4.01
N TRP A 128 6.71 13.53 4.99
CA TRP A 128 5.60 14.48 5.13
C TRP A 128 6.10 15.91 5.34
N LYS A 129 7.05 16.12 6.25
CA LYS A 129 7.69 17.43 6.46
C LYS A 129 8.36 17.97 5.20
N ALA A 130 8.92 17.12 4.35
CA ALA A 130 9.49 17.53 3.08
C ALA A 130 8.40 17.99 2.10
N ILE A 131 7.26 17.27 2.05
CA ILE A 131 6.10 17.64 1.24
C ILE A 131 5.51 18.98 1.70
N GLU A 132 5.33 19.17 3.02
CA GLU A 132 4.83 20.44 3.57
C GLU A 132 5.73 21.62 3.19
N ARG A 133 7.05 21.47 3.34
CA ARG A 133 8.00 22.51 2.94
C ARG A 133 7.94 22.82 1.45
N ALA A 134 7.84 21.80 0.59
CA ALA A 134 7.71 21.98 -0.85
C ALA A 134 6.41 22.71 -1.21
N ARG A 135 5.31 22.35 -0.55
CA ARG A 135 4.01 23.01 -0.70
C ARG A 135 4.07 24.48 -0.28
N ASP A 136 4.60 24.75 0.90
CA ASP A 136 4.63 26.11 1.48
C ASP A 136 5.56 27.05 0.70
N ALA A 137 6.63 26.48 0.10
CA ALA A 137 7.57 27.22 -0.77
C ALA A 137 7.10 27.28 -2.24
N GLY A 138 6.08 26.51 -2.65
CA GLY A 138 5.71 26.35 -4.05
C GLY A 138 6.79 25.65 -4.90
N ASP A 139 7.79 25.01 -4.27
CA ASP A 139 8.97 24.41 -4.91
C ASP A 139 8.76 22.92 -5.16
N TRP A 140 8.15 22.59 -6.30
CA TRP A 140 7.91 21.23 -6.76
C TRP A 140 8.88 20.85 -7.88
N ARG A 141 10.08 20.41 -7.50
CA ARG A 141 11.14 20.07 -8.47
C ARG A 141 10.87 18.70 -9.10
N PRO A 142 10.77 18.64 -10.44
CA PRO A 142 10.68 17.37 -11.13
C PRO A 142 11.98 16.58 -10.96
N ARG A 143 11.85 15.25 -10.94
CA ARG A 143 12.98 14.34 -10.87
C ARG A 143 13.01 13.46 -12.11
N PRO A 144 13.83 13.78 -13.13
CA PRO A 144 13.91 13.01 -14.36
C PRO A 144 14.28 11.54 -14.11
N SER A 145 13.62 10.66 -14.83
CA SER A 145 13.86 9.22 -14.78
C SER A 145 13.47 8.58 -16.11
N ARG A 146 13.70 7.26 -16.27
CA ARG A 146 13.24 6.51 -17.45
C ARG A 146 11.72 6.56 -17.63
N LEU A 147 10.96 6.79 -16.58
CA LEU A 147 9.49 6.91 -16.65
C LEU A 147 9.03 8.18 -17.38
N CYS A 148 9.92 9.18 -17.55
CA CYS A 148 9.59 10.39 -18.28
C CYS A 148 9.29 10.15 -19.76
N ASP A 149 9.74 9.03 -20.34
CA ASP A 149 9.46 8.69 -21.73
C ASP A 149 7.98 8.30 -21.94
N TRP A 150 7.30 7.87 -20.91
CA TRP A 150 5.86 7.55 -20.90
C TRP A 150 5.01 8.57 -20.15
N CYS A 151 5.61 9.70 -19.73
CA CYS A 151 4.90 10.70 -18.93
C CYS A 151 3.99 11.56 -19.82
N ASN A 152 2.69 11.50 -19.59
CA ASN A 152 1.70 12.32 -20.31
C ASN A 152 1.84 13.83 -20.03
N HIS A 153 2.58 14.21 -18.99
CA HIS A 153 2.82 15.61 -18.60
C HIS A 153 4.19 16.13 -19.07
N LYS A 154 4.94 15.37 -19.87
CA LYS A 154 6.29 15.73 -20.32
C LYS A 154 6.34 17.09 -21.01
N ALA A 155 5.33 17.42 -21.82
CA ALA A 155 5.24 18.71 -22.51
C ALA A 155 5.05 19.91 -21.58
N LEU A 156 4.56 19.72 -20.38
CA LEU A 156 4.37 20.76 -19.35
C LEU A 156 5.50 20.78 -18.33
N CYS A 157 6.42 19.81 -18.38
CA CYS A 157 7.46 19.66 -17.37
C CYS A 157 8.62 20.63 -17.60
N PRO A 158 9.05 21.40 -16.58
CA PRO A 158 10.16 22.34 -16.70
C PRO A 158 11.47 21.69 -17.12
N GLU A 159 11.74 20.46 -16.74
CA GLU A 159 12.94 19.70 -17.13
C GLU A 159 13.02 19.44 -18.64
N PHE A 160 11.90 19.53 -19.35
CA PHE A 160 11.81 19.37 -20.80
C PHE A 160 11.39 20.67 -21.50
N GLY A 161 11.58 21.82 -20.82
CA GLY A 161 11.29 23.15 -21.38
C GLY A 161 9.81 23.55 -21.38
N GLY A 162 8.96 22.76 -20.73
CA GLY A 162 7.53 23.06 -20.58
C GLY A 162 7.26 24.08 -19.46
N THR A 163 6.07 24.65 -19.49
CA THR A 163 5.56 25.52 -18.42
C THR A 163 4.36 24.85 -17.78
N PRO A 164 4.43 24.46 -16.49
CA PRO A 164 3.29 23.87 -15.81
C PRO A 164 2.19 24.93 -15.63
N PRO A 165 0.91 24.55 -15.65
CA PRO A 165 -0.16 25.45 -15.28
C PRO A 165 0.02 25.90 -13.82
N PRO A 166 -0.49 27.07 -13.43
CA PRO A 166 -0.47 27.50 -12.04
C PRO A 166 -1.22 26.48 -11.19
N LEU A 167 -0.68 26.21 -9.99
CA LEU A 167 -1.40 25.39 -9.03
C LEU A 167 -2.74 26.07 -8.70
N PRO A 168 -3.85 25.32 -8.63
CA PRO A 168 -5.10 25.87 -8.16
C PRO A 168 -4.89 26.45 -6.75
N GLU A 169 -5.40 27.65 -6.51
CA GLU A 169 -5.44 28.20 -5.16
C GLU A 169 -6.03 27.12 -4.25
N SER A 170 -5.31 26.78 -3.17
CA SER A 170 -5.69 25.69 -2.29
C SER A 170 -7.11 25.89 -1.82
N ALA A 171 -8.05 25.11 -2.36
CA ALA A 171 -9.34 24.97 -1.72
C ALA A 171 -9.09 24.58 -0.26
N PRO A 172 -9.78 25.18 0.72
CA PRO A 172 -9.68 24.74 2.10
C PRO A 172 -9.88 23.22 2.09
N ALA A 173 -9.06 22.51 2.86
CA ALA A 173 -9.09 21.06 2.92
C ALA A 173 -10.54 20.63 3.20
N SER A 174 -11.30 20.46 2.14
CA SER A 174 -12.64 19.91 2.24
C SER A 174 -12.41 18.49 2.75
N GLU A 175 -13.02 18.22 3.91
CA GLU A 175 -13.14 16.89 4.45
C GLU A 175 -13.55 15.97 3.30
N VAL A 176 -12.60 15.22 2.78
CA VAL A 176 -12.91 14.12 1.87
C VAL A 176 -13.63 13.11 2.73
N GLN A 177 -14.96 13.23 2.74
CA GLN A 177 -15.79 12.21 3.36
C GLN A 177 -15.40 10.88 2.71
N PRO A 178 -15.13 9.83 3.49
CA PRO A 178 -14.96 8.50 2.91
C PRO A 178 -16.22 8.23 2.10
N SER A 179 -16.07 7.96 0.81
CA SER A 179 -17.16 7.46 0.00
C SER A 179 -17.73 6.25 0.75
N HIS A 180 -18.98 6.37 1.22
CA HIS A 180 -19.70 5.27 1.82
C HIS A 180 -19.59 4.08 0.87
N GLN A 181 -18.81 3.06 1.25
CA GLN A 181 -19.03 1.75 0.70
C GLN A 181 -20.45 1.37 1.14
N GLU A 182 -21.39 1.40 0.19
CA GLU A 182 -22.67 0.73 0.37
C GLU A 182 -22.34 -0.70 0.81
N ALA A 183 -22.76 -1.06 2.00
CA ALA A 183 -22.66 -2.41 2.51
C ALA A 183 -23.32 -3.32 1.47
N ILE A 184 -22.52 -4.20 0.88
CA ILE A 184 -23.04 -5.26 0.01
C ILE A 184 -24.02 -6.04 0.88
N PRO A 185 -25.32 -6.10 0.50
CA PRO A 185 -26.29 -6.83 1.31
C PRO A 185 -25.85 -8.29 1.40
N GLU A 186 -25.80 -8.83 2.62
CA GLU A 186 -25.52 -10.23 2.84
C GLU A 186 -26.50 -11.07 2.01
N PRO A 187 -26.03 -12.09 1.28
CA PRO A 187 -26.94 -13.01 0.60
C PRO A 187 -27.77 -13.74 1.66
N SER A 188 -29.09 -13.52 1.63
CA SER A 188 -30.04 -14.25 2.44
C SER A 188 -29.91 -15.74 2.13
N LEU A 189 -29.41 -16.53 3.09
CA LEU A 189 -29.43 -17.97 3.03
C LEU A 189 -30.89 -18.44 3.05
N PRO A 190 -31.30 -19.40 2.21
CA PRO A 190 -32.62 -19.99 2.31
C PRO A 190 -32.72 -20.74 3.65
N GLU A 191 -33.78 -20.44 4.38
CA GLU A 191 -34.12 -21.18 5.59
C GLU A 191 -34.41 -22.68 5.27
N PRO A 192 -34.13 -23.59 6.21
CA PRO A 192 -34.21 -25.04 6.00
C PRO A 192 -35.62 -25.58 5.75
#